data_7fdcaf0afef48ecc8a679a04966255bd
#
_entry.id   7fdcaf0afef48ecc8a679a04966255bd
#
_cell.length_a   1.000
_cell.length_b   1.000
_cell.length_c   1.000
_cell.angle_alpha   90.00
_cell.angle_beta   90.00
_cell.angle_gamma   90.00
#
_symmetry.space_group_name_H-M   'P 1'
#
loop_
_entity.id
_entity.type
_entity.pdbx_description
1 polymer ?
#
loop_
_entity_poly.entity_id
_entity_poly.type
_entity_poly.pdbx_seq_one_letter_code
_entity_poly.pdbx_strand_id
1 'polypeptide(L)'
;MRDQTWVKSVAAFFYLRANGLLRIGDLITVQSRGIEGFVRTISLTTVTVENWDTTTSSFPTYILHSEHFKNSQRMMEGKTYGRLMQKAFVLDTGWIRPLSEQDVNRLHAELDLDSSVLQLIIKSGMLNIEAFRQYIYHWLMAYPRVSQQPRLVVRWLEQTDEGMPLQLFVYLRDTMFDVFEWQQSLIMEHVIKSMGWFDLQLYQSPSGYDASNSNVFLASHEADYHKNEKDNAHVRKF
;
A
#
# COMPACT_ATOMS: atom_id res chain seq x y z
N MET A 1 40.43 5.36 24.62
CA MET A 1 39.03 5.28 24.10
C MET A 1 38.43 3.87 24.10
N ARG A 2 39.19 2.78 24.08
CA ARG A 2 38.67 1.40 24.14
C ARG A 2 38.02 1.01 25.48
N ASP A 3 38.45 1.57 26.58
CA ASP A 3 38.05 1.14 27.92
C ASP A 3 36.64 1.57 28.36
N GLN A 4 36.00 2.51 27.68
CA GLN A 4 34.63 2.95 28.00
C GLN A 4 33.53 2.16 27.30
N THR A 5 33.83 1.50 26.19
CA THR A 5 32.82 0.82 25.36
C THR A 5 32.29 -0.45 26.05
N TRP A 6 33.16 -1.21 26.72
CA TRP A 6 32.72 -2.42 27.42
C TRP A 6 31.90 -2.08 28.67
N VAL A 7 32.26 -1.01 29.42
CA VAL A 7 31.47 -0.56 30.58
C VAL A 7 30.08 -0.11 30.15
N LYS A 8 29.97 0.65 29.04
CA LYS A 8 28.69 1.05 28.46
C LYS A 8 27.85 -0.16 28.02
N SER A 9 28.49 -1.17 27.43
CA SER A 9 27.79 -2.40 27.00
C SER A 9 27.24 -3.20 28.17
N VAL A 10 28.01 -3.34 29.25
CA VAL A 10 27.59 -4.02 30.48
C VAL A 10 26.40 -3.29 31.12
N ALA A 11 26.47 -1.97 31.25
CA ALA A 11 25.37 -1.16 31.78
C ALA A 11 24.12 -1.28 30.90
N ALA A 12 24.28 -1.22 29.57
CA ALA A 12 23.21 -1.39 28.61
C ALA A 12 22.56 -2.78 28.68
N PHE A 13 23.37 -3.85 28.86
CA PHE A 13 22.83 -5.20 29.02
C PHE A 13 21.88 -5.29 30.22
N PHE A 14 22.30 -4.79 31.39
CA PHE A 14 21.44 -4.80 32.60
C PHE A 14 20.18 -3.94 32.40
N TYR A 15 20.33 -2.77 31.78
CA TYR A 15 19.20 -1.89 31.47
C TYR A 15 18.17 -2.56 30.56
N LEU A 16 18.60 -3.11 29.42
CA LEU A 16 17.72 -3.79 28.47
C LEU A 16 17.00 -5.00 29.09
N ARG A 17 17.74 -5.77 29.91
CA ARG A 17 17.19 -6.96 30.57
C ARG A 17 16.23 -6.61 31.71
N ALA A 18 16.58 -5.68 32.57
CA ALA A 18 15.74 -5.24 33.69
C ALA A 18 14.42 -4.64 33.23
N ASN A 19 14.42 -3.92 32.10
CA ASN A 19 13.21 -3.33 31.51
C ASN A 19 12.50 -4.25 30.52
N GLY A 20 12.99 -5.46 30.28
CA GLY A 20 12.36 -6.42 29.37
C GLY A 20 12.30 -5.95 27.90
N LEU A 21 13.22 -5.06 27.49
CA LEU A 21 13.21 -4.44 26.17
C LEU A 21 13.73 -5.37 25.07
N LEU A 22 14.54 -6.38 25.43
CA LEU A 22 15.14 -7.32 24.50
C LEU A 22 15.25 -8.73 25.09
N ARG A 23 14.88 -9.73 24.28
CA ARG A 23 15.01 -11.15 24.60
C ARG A 23 15.58 -11.91 23.42
N ILE A 24 16.16 -13.08 23.69
CA ILE A 24 16.55 -14.03 22.64
C ILE A 24 15.26 -14.49 21.93
N GLY A 25 15.29 -14.50 20.60
CA GLY A 25 14.16 -14.79 19.75
C GLY A 25 13.36 -13.56 19.29
N ASP A 26 13.58 -12.39 19.88
CA ASP A 26 12.91 -11.17 19.44
C ASP A 26 13.29 -10.80 18.01
N LEU A 27 12.32 -10.40 17.21
CA LEU A 27 12.55 -9.76 15.91
C LEU A 27 12.81 -8.28 16.12
N ILE A 28 14.02 -7.83 15.77
CA ILE A 28 14.41 -6.43 15.91
C ILE A 28 14.88 -5.81 14.59
N THR A 29 14.70 -4.49 14.49
CA THR A 29 15.24 -3.67 13.39
C THR A 29 16.06 -2.52 13.97
N VAL A 30 17.33 -2.42 13.59
CA VAL A 30 18.22 -1.27 13.85
C VAL A 30 18.45 -0.56 12.52
N GLN A 31 17.58 0.39 12.22
CA GLN A 31 17.50 1.01 10.88
C GLN A 31 18.78 1.75 10.49
N SER A 32 19.44 2.44 11.46
CA SER A 32 20.70 3.16 11.25
C SER A 32 21.86 2.27 10.78
N ARG A 33 21.72 0.94 10.92
CA ARG A 33 22.76 -0.04 10.62
C ARG A 33 22.32 -1.09 9.58
N GLY A 34 21.11 -0.99 9.06
CA GLY A 34 20.57 -1.96 8.13
C GLY A 34 20.42 -3.37 8.72
N ILE A 35 20.28 -3.48 10.04
CA ILE A 35 20.12 -4.77 10.73
C ILE A 35 18.64 -5.03 10.92
N GLU A 36 18.16 -6.18 10.44
CA GLU A 36 16.79 -6.66 10.66
C GLU A 36 16.78 -8.18 10.74
N GLY A 37 16.38 -8.72 11.90
CA GLY A 37 16.37 -10.16 12.09
C GLY A 37 16.10 -10.58 13.53
N PHE A 38 16.29 -11.88 13.79
CA PHE A 38 16.04 -12.48 15.09
C PHE A 38 17.27 -12.43 15.98
N VAL A 39 17.09 -12.01 17.21
CA VAL A 39 18.13 -12.03 18.23
C VAL A 39 18.48 -13.47 18.58
N ARG A 40 19.73 -13.88 18.34
CA ARG A 40 20.24 -15.23 18.63
C ARG A 40 20.96 -15.30 19.96
N THR A 41 21.78 -14.31 20.27
CA THR A 41 22.48 -14.25 21.54
C THR A 41 22.51 -12.83 22.11
N ILE A 42 22.51 -12.76 23.43
CA ILE A 42 22.71 -11.51 24.18
C ILE A 42 23.74 -11.79 25.25
N SER A 43 24.93 -11.22 25.12
CA SER A 43 25.98 -11.26 26.11
C SER A 43 26.16 -9.89 26.79
N LEU A 44 27.01 -9.81 27.81
CA LEU A 44 27.29 -8.56 28.50
C LEU A 44 27.80 -7.44 27.57
N THR A 45 28.50 -7.81 26.50
CA THR A 45 29.16 -6.84 25.61
C THR A 45 28.67 -6.86 24.19
N THR A 46 27.98 -7.93 23.75
CA THR A 46 27.66 -8.16 22.35
C THR A 46 26.24 -8.74 22.20
N VAL A 47 25.52 -8.27 21.20
CA VAL A 47 24.28 -8.87 20.70
C VAL A 47 24.53 -9.41 19.32
N THR A 48 23.98 -10.61 19.04
CA THR A 48 24.06 -11.26 17.74
C THR A 48 22.64 -11.42 17.18
N VAL A 49 22.45 -10.97 15.94
CA VAL A 49 21.19 -11.03 15.20
C VAL A 49 21.41 -11.84 13.92
N GLU A 50 20.53 -12.78 13.66
CA GLU A 50 20.44 -13.47 12.37
C GLU A 50 19.48 -12.70 11.49
N ASN A 51 20.00 -12.11 10.42
CA ASN A 51 19.25 -11.31 9.45
C ASN A 51 18.38 -12.19 8.55
N TRP A 52 17.44 -11.58 7.82
CA TRP A 52 16.57 -12.27 6.86
C TRP A 52 17.33 -12.98 5.72
N ASP A 53 18.50 -12.48 5.34
CA ASP A 53 19.39 -13.09 4.35
C ASP A 53 20.25 -14.23 4.92
N THR A 54 19.94 -14.70 6.12
CA THR A 54 20.68 -15.74 6.87
C THR A 54 22.09 -15.33 7.32
N THR A 55 22.51 -14.12 7.06
CA THR A 55 23.78 -13.59 7.62
C THR A 55 23.65 -13.25 9.10
N THR A 56 24.77 -13.17 9.78
CA THR A 56 24.83 -12.85 11.21
C THR A 56 25.47 -11.49 11.43
N SER A 57 24.73 -10.58 12.05
CA SER A 57 25.22 -9.28 12.52
C SER A 57 25.56 -9.36 14.00
N SER A 58 26.79 -9.01 14.36
CA SER A 58 27.24 -8.92 15.75
C SER A 58 27.72 -7.50 16.07
N PHE A 59 27.18 -6.93 17.13
CA PHE A 59 27.47 -5.55 17.51
C PHE A 59 27.44 -5.35 19.03
N PRO A 60 28.13 -4.30 19.56
CA PRO A 60 28.15 -4.03 20.99
C PRO A 60 26.76 -3.73 21.57
N THR A 61 26.45 -4.28 22.75
CA THR A 61 25.14 -4.16 23.40
C THR A 61 24.74 -2.71 23.66
N TYR A 62 25.70 -1.79 23.89
CA TYR A 62 25.41 -0.37 24.12
C TYR A 62 24.72 0.31 22.93
N ILE A 63 24.85 -0.22 21.72
CA ILE A 63 24.20 0.32 20.52
C ILE A 63 22.68 0.34 20.69
N LEU A 64 22.10 -0.73 21.23
CA LEU A 64 20.66 -0.81 21.48
C LEU A 64 20.17 0.10 22.62
N HIS A 65 21.09 0.69 23.38
CA HIS A 65 20.78 1.72 24.37
C HIS A 65 20.92 3.13 23.80
N SER A 66 21.88 3.34 22.89
CA SER A 66 22.21 4.65 22.33
C SER A 66 21.51 4.97 21.04
N GLU A 67 21.02 3.97 20.32
CA GLU A 67 20.33 4.12 19.03
C GLU A 67 18.89 3.61 19.12
N HIS A 68 18.02 4.15 18.26
CA HIS A 68 16.65 3.66 18.18
C HIS A 68 16.61 2.29 17.52
N PHE A 69 15.95 1.35 18.16
CA PHE A 69 15.62 0.07 17.56
C PHE A 69 14.11 -0.23 17.71
N LYS A 70 13.57 -0.95 16.74
CA LYS A 70 12.20 -1.46 16.81
C LYS A 70 12.25 -2.90 17.27
N ASN A 71 11.43 -3.26 18.27
CA ASN A 71 11.18 -4.64 18.66
C ASN A 71 9.78 -5.03 18.22
N SER A 72 9.70 -5.93 17.26
CA SER A 72 8.42 -6.38 16.65
C SER A 72 7.80 -7.58 17.37
N GLN A 73 8.41 -8.08 18.45
CA GLN A 73 7.97 -9.31 19.12
C GLN A 73 6.53 -9.25 19.63
N ARG A 74 6.10 -8.14 20.22
CA ARG A 74 4.72 -7.98 20.69
C ARG A 74 3.70 -8.11 19.57
N MET A 75 4.04 -7.61 18.37
CA MET A 75 3.22 -7.78 17.17
C MET A 75 3.20 -9.25 16.75
N MET A 76 4.37 -9.90 16.67
CA MET A 76 4.49 -11.32 16.30
C MET A 76 3.73 -12.26 17.24
N GLU A 77 3.69 -11.94 18.52
CA GLU A 77 2.95 -12.71 19.54
C GLU A 77 1.44 -12.42 19.57
N GLY A 78 0.94 -11.61 18.63
CA GLY A 78 -0.49 -11.23 18.61
C GLY A 78 -0.94 -10.35 19.77
N LYS A 79 0.00 -9.71 20.49
CA LYS A 79 -0.27 -8.81 21.61
C LYS A 79 -0.58 -7.38 21.21
N THR A 80 -0.77 -7.15 19.91
CA THR A 80 -1.15 -5.86 19.30
C THR A 80 -2.35 -6.07 18.39
N TYR A 81 -2.75 -5.03 17.69
CA TYR A 81 -3.88 -5.08 16.75
C TYR A 81 -3.61 -5.92 15.50
N GLY A 82 -2.37 -6.31 15.27
CA GLY A 82 -1.91 -7.02 14.08
C GLY A 82 -0.76 -6.30 13.40
N ARG A 83 -0.41 -6.75 12.19
CA ARG A 83 0.64 -6.14 11.37
C ARG A 83 0.03 -5.10 10.44
N LEU A 84 0.63 -3.89 10.41
CA LEU A 84 0.15 -2.79 9.57
C LEU A 84 0.43 -3.04 8.09
N MET A 85 -0.62 -3.01 7.27
CA MET A 85 -0.57 -2.83 5.83
C MET A 85 -0.87 -1.37 5.50
N GLN A 86 0.07 -0.69 4.87
CA GLN A 86 -0.11 0.68 4.37
C GLN A 86 0.31 0.71 2.89
N LYS A 87 -0.68 0.77 2.01
CA LYS A 87 -0.50 0.79 0.55
C LYS A 87 -1.32 1.91 -0.06
N ALA A 88 -0.83 2.47 -1.16
CA ALA A 88 -1.56 3.47 -1.93
C ALA A 88 -1.64 3.03 -3.40
N PHE A 89 -2.77 3.34 -4.02
CA PHE A 89 -3.05 3.10 -5.43
C PHE A 89 -3.30 4.46 -6.08
N VAL A 90 -2.49 4.84 -7.04
CA VAL A 90 -2.67 6.11 -7.75
C VAL A 90 -3.64 5.89 -8.90
N LEU A 91 -4.79 6.57 -8.84
CA LEU A 91 -5.83 6.48 -9.86
C LEU A 91 -5.69 7.60 -10.88
N ASP A 92 -5.93 7.26 -12.14
CA ASP A 92 -5.99 8.24 -13.22
C ASP A 92 -7.27 9.10 -13.07
N THR A 93 -7.08 10.40 -12.96
CA THR A 93 -8.16 11.38 -12.79
C THR A 93 -9.05 11.53 -14.02
N GLY A 94 -8.57 11.15 -15.21
CA GLY A 94 -9.34 11.19 -16.45
C GLY A 94 -10.54 10.25 -16.46
N TRP A 95 -10.59 9.27 -15.56
CA TRP A 95 -11.68 8.30 -15.42
C TRP A 95 -12.70 8.67 -14.34
N ILE A 96 -12.53 9.81 -13.68
CA ILE A 96 -13.45 10.28 -12.64
C ILE A 96 -14.71 10.83 -13.29
N ARG A 97 -15.87 10.25 -12.96
CA ARG A 97 -17.18 10.66 -13.47
C ARG A 97 -18.31 10.38 -12.48
N PRO A 98 -19.44 11.08 -12.59
CA PRO A 98 -20.63 10.70 -11.84
C PRO A 98 -21.21 9.36 -12.33
N LEU A 99 -21.77 8.58 -11.41
CA LEU A 99 -22.51 7.35 -11.70
C LEU A 99 -23.90 7.65 -12.28
N SER A 100 -24.25 6.96 -13.35
CA SER A 100 -25.62 6.94 -13.89
C SER A 100 -26.49 5.93 -13.12
N GLU A 101 -27.80 5.95 -13.34
CA GLU A 101 -28.70 4.92 -12.80
C GLU A 101 -28.37 3.51 -13.32
N GLN A 102 -27.91 3.41 -14.56
CA GLN A 102 -27.47 2.14 -15.13
C GLN A 102 -26.24 1.59 -14.43
N ASP A 103 -25.26 2.46 -14.10
CA ASP A 103 -24.08 2.06 -13.33
C ASP A 103 -24.46 1.56 -11.93
N VAL A 104 -25.38 2.26 -11.26
CA VAL A 104 -25.86 1.86 -9.93
C VAL A 104 -26.51 0.48 -9.98
N ASN A 105 -27.40 0.22 -10.96
CA ASN A 105 -28.04 -1.08 -11.10
C ASN A 105 -27.04 -2.20 -11.40
N ARG A 106 -26.04 -1.94 -12.25
CA ARG A 106 -24.96 -2.87 -12.56
C ARG A 106 -24.13 -3.18 -11.30
N LEU A 107 -23.69 -2.16 -10.58
CA LEU A 107 -22.90 -2.32 -9.37
C LEU A 107 -23.65 -3.07 -8.26
N HIS A 108 -24.96 -2.81 -8.10
CA HIS A 108 -25.77 -3.55 -7.12
C HIS A 108 -25.93 -5.03 -7.48
N ALA A 109 -25.83 -5.39 -8.76
CA ALA A 109 -25.91 -6.78 -9.21
C ALA A 109 -24.56 -7.53 -9.14
N GLU A 110 -23.44 -6.81 -9.35
CA GLU A 110 -22.11 -7.41 -9.48
C GLU A 110 -21.32 -7.48 -8.17
N LEU A 111 -21.59 -6.54 -7.23
CA LEU A 111 -20.78 -6.42 -6.02
C LEU A 111 -21.25 -7.39 -4.94
N ASP A 112 -20.29 -8.12 -4.37
CA ASP A 112 -20.51 -9.07 -3.27
C ASP A 112 -20.47 -8.33 -1.90
N LEU A 113 -21.54 -7.57 -1.65
CA LEU A 113 -21.82 -6.94 -0.36
C LEU A 113 -23.33 -7.03 -0.06
N ASP A 114 -23.67 -6.90 1.22
CA ASP A 114 -25.07 -6.83 1.63
C ASP A 114 -25.82 -5.73 0.88
N SER A 115 -27.01 -6.06 0.36
CA SER A 115 -27.82 -5.15 -0.45
C SER A 115 -28.18 -3.85 0.28
N SER A 116 -28.36 -3.90 1.60
CA SER A 116 -28.65 -2.70 2.40
C SER A 116 -27.43 -1.76 2.48
N VAL A 117 -26.24 -2.33 2.53
CA VAL A 117 -24.97 -1.57 2.48
C VAL A 117 -24.79 -0.95 1.10
N LEU A 118 -24.99 -1.73 0.02
CA LEU A 118 -24.88 -1.22 -1.36
C LEU A 118 -25.81 -0.04 -1.61
N GLN A 119 -27.07 -0.12 -1.20
CA GLN A 119 -28.05 0.98 -1.33
C GLN A 119 -27.62 2.24 -0.54
N LEU A 120 -26.88 2.07 0.54
CA LEU A 120 -26.38 3.19 1.34
C LEU A 120 -25.20 3.91 0.65
N ILE A 121 -24.25 3.14 0.10
CA ILE A 121 -22.95 3.62 -0.36
C ILE A 121 -22.85 3.91 -1.85
N ILE A 122 -23.82 3.44 -2.68
CA ILE A 122 -23.81 3.60 -4.14
C ILE A 122 -25.13 4.25 -4.59
N LYS A 123 -25.05 5.47 -5.14
CA LYS A 123 -26.21 6.26 -5.58
C LYS A 123 -25.92 6.96 -6.90
N SER A 124 -26.97 7.19 -7.68
CA SER A 124 -26.90 7.99 -8.90
C SER A 124 -26.43 9.42 -8.60
N GLY A 125 -25.58 9.96 -9.47
CA GLY A 125 -24.98 11.29 -9.34
C GLY A 125 -23.77 11.37 -8.41
N MET A 126 -23.47 10.33 -7.63
CA MET A 126 -22.26 10.24 -6.83
C MET A 126 -21.03 9.98 -7.75
N LEU A 127 -19.86 10.45 -7.37
CA LEU A 127 -18.64 10.15 -8.13
C LEU A 127 -18.26 8.66 -7.99
N ASN A 128 -17.82 8.07 -9.10
CA ASN A 128 -17.37 6.67 -9.11
C ASN A 128 -16.24 6.40 -8.13
N ILE A 129 -15.30 7.34 -7.94
CA ILE A 129 -14.23 7.25 -6.93
C ILE A 129 -14.77 7.25 -5.50
N GLU A 130 -15.85 7.98 -5.23
CA GLU A 130 -16.49 8.01 -3.91
C GLU A 130 -17.14 6.65 -3.61
N ALA A 131 -17.93 6.13 -4.55
CA ALA A 131 -18.54 4.82 -4.43
C ALA A 131 -17.49 3.71 -4.28
N PHE A 132 -16.41 3.76 -5.08
CA PHE A 132 -15.29 2.83 -4.99
C PHE A 132 -14.62 2.84 -3.62
N ARG A 133 -14.28 4.03 -3.09
CA ARG A 133 -13.67 4.15 -1.75
C ARG A 133 -14.58 3.57 -0.66
N GLN A 134 -15.89 3.84 -0.72
CA GLN A 134 -16.84 3.29 0.23
C GLN A 134 -16.97 1.77 0.09
N TYR A 135 -17.02 1.26 -1.14
CA TYR A 135 -17.01 -0.18 -1.38
C TYR A 135 -15.79 -0.86 -0.76
N ILE A 136 -14.58 -0.37 -1.04
CA ILE A 136 -13.35 -0.93 -0.49
C ILE A 136 -13.34 -0.88 1.04
N TYR A 137 -13.84 0.21 1.64
CA TYR A 137 -13.96 0.32 3.09
C TYR A 137 -14.87 -0.78 3.67
N HIS A 138 -16.07 -0.95 3.13
CA HIS A 138 -17.02 -1.94 3.63
C HIS A 138 -16.58 -3.38 3.35
N TRP A 139 -15.97 -3.63 2.20
CA TRP A 139 -15.39 -4.93 1.89
C TRP A 139 -14.27 -5.29 2.87
N LEU A 140 -13.37 -4.37 3.18
CA LEU A 140 -12.30 -4.57 4.17
C LEU A 140 -12.86 -4.76 5.59
N MET A 141 -13.96 -4.07 5.94
CA MET A 141 -14.65 -4.28 7.21
C MET A 141 -15.22 -5.70 7.34
N ALA A 142 -15.66 -6.28 6.25
CA ALA A 142 -16.16 -7.66 6.20
C ALA A 142 -15.04 -8.71 6.03
N TYR A 143 -13.82 -8.29 5.67
CA TYR A 143 -12.72 -9.22 5.40
C TYR A 143 -12.21 -9.87 6.69
N PRO A 144 -12.25 -11.22 6.84
CA PRO A 144 -12.05 -11.89 8.14
C PRO A 144 -10.65 -11.70 8.75
N ARG A 145 -9.64 -11.41 7.90
CA ARG A 145 -8.24 -11.23 8.32
C ARG A 145 -7.90 -9.80 8.73
N VAL A 146 -8.81 -8.86 8.47
CA VAL A 146 -8.65 -7.46 8.90
C VAL A 146 -9.03 -7.33 10.38
N SER A 147 -8.19 -6.65 11.15
CA SER A 147 -8.50 -6.29 12.53
C SER A 147 -9.46 -5.10 12.55
N GLN A 148 -10.51 -5.23 13.37
CA GLN A 148 -11.49 -4.16 13.56
C GLN A 148 -11.00 -3.06 14.52
N GLN A 149 -9.84 -3.26 15.14
CA GLN A 149 -9.18 -2.30 16.03
C GLN A 149 -7.67 -2.29 15.72
N PRO A 150 -7.02 -1.11 15.69
CA PRO A 150 -7.63 0.22 15.66
C PRO A 150 -8.40 0.43 14.35
N ARG A 151 -8.99 1.62 14.18
CA ARG A 151 -9.86 1.90 13.04
C ARG A 151 -9.17 1.66 11.71
N LEU A 152 -9.84 0.93 10.83
CA LEU A 152 -9.56 0.84 9.42
C LEU A 152 -9.69 2.23 8.76
N VAL A 153 -8.74 2.61 7.92
CA VAL A 153 -8.80 3.86 7.15
C VAL A 153 -8.61 3.58 5.66
N VAL A 154 -9.58 4.03 4.86
CA VAL A 154 -9.49 4.11 3.40
C VAL A 154 -9.71 5.56 3.02
N ARG A 155 -8.66 6.23 2.55
CA ARG A 155 -8.65 7.68 2.34
C ARG A 155 -7.95 8.10 1.06
N TRP A 156 -8.36 9.24 0.54
CA TRP A 156 -7.61 9.96 -0.49
C TRP A 156 -6.44 10.69 0.15
N LEU A 157 -5.30 10.64 -0.49
CA LEU A 157 -4.17 11.53 -0.20
C LEU A 157 -4.24 12.76 -1.11
N GLU A 158 -3.28 13.66 -0.94
CA GLU A 158 -3.15 14.82 -1.83
C GLU A 158 -2.93 14.35 -3.26
N GLN A 159 -3.59 15.04 -4.20
CA GLN A 159 -3.42 14.80 -5.63
C GLN A 159 -1.98 15.10 -6.03
N THR A 160 -1.42 14.27 -6.89
CA THR A 160 -0.09 14.43 -7.47
C THR A 160 -0.21 14.64 -8.98
N ASP A 161 0.90 14.97 -9.64
CA ASP A 161 0.97 15.05 -11.11
C ASP A 161 0.64 13.70 -11.78
N GLU A 162 0.81 12.61 -11.05
CA GLU A 162 0.49 11.25 -11.50
C GLU A 162 -0.98 10.88 -11.33
N GLY A 163 -1.74 11.57 -10.48
CA GLY A 163 -3.15 11.27 -10.23
C GLY A 163 -3.57 11.35 -8.78
N MET A 164 -4.66 10.66 -8.42
CA MET A 164 -5.26 10.70 -7.09
C MET A 164 -5.00 9.42 -6.31
N PRO A 165 -4.12 9.44 -5.26
CA PRO A 165 -3.80 8.24 -4.50
C PRO A 165 -4.89 7.85 -3.52
N LEU A 166 -5.38 6.62 -3.60
CA LEU A 166 -6.21 5.97 -2.58
C LEU A 166 -5.31 5.18 -1.63
N GLN A 167 -5.25 5.58 -0.37
CA GLN A 167 -4.46 4.89 0.65
C GLN A 167 -5.33 3.96 1.49
N LEU A 168 -4.86 2.72 1.62
CA LEU A 168 -5.33 1.74 2.60
C LEU A 168 -4.40 1.76 3.81
N PHE A 169 -4.98 1.89 5.00
CA PHE A 169 -4.27 1.81 6.26
C PHE A 169 -5.04 0.82 7.15
N VAL A 170 -4.58 -0.43 7.16
CA VAL A 170 -5.30 -1.55 7.78
C VAL A 170 -4.34 -2.43 8.58
N TYR A 171 -4.85 -3.02 9.65
CA TYR A 171 -4.11 -4.01 10.42
C TYR A 171 -4.62 -5.41 10.08
N LEU A 172 -3.70 -6.28 9.65
CA LEU A 172 -3.97 -7.69 9.40
C LEU A 172 -3.65 -8.49 10.65
N ARG A 173 -4.55 -9.42 11.01
CA ARG A 173 -4.39 -10.28 12.19
C ARG A 173 -3.22 -11.25 12.03
N ASP A 174 -2.92 -11.62 10.80
CA ASP A 174 -1.79 -12.47 10.47
C ASP A 174 -0.49 -11.66 10.57
N THR A 175 0.37 -12.03 11.49
CA THR A 175 1.59 -11.29 11.82
C THR A 175 2.85 -11.97 11.28
N MET A 176 2.78 -13.27 10.98
CA MET A 176 3.85 -14.02 10.34
C MET A 176 4.10 -13.46 8.94
N PHE A 177 5.37 -13.29 8.58
CA PHE A 177 5.77 -12.56 7.39
C PHE A 177 5.16 -13.10 6.10
N ASP A 178 5.27 -14.39 5.86
CA ASP A 178 4.78 -15.09 4.68
C ASP A 178 3.25 -15.00 4.55
N VAL A 179 2.53 -15.25 5.65
CA VAL A 179 1.06 -15.17 5.67
C VAL A 179 0.60 -13.74 5.50
N PHE A 180 1.27 -12.78 6.14
CA PHE A 180 0.97 -11.34 5.99
C PHE A 180 1.14 -10.87 4.55
N GLU A 181 2.27 -11.19 3.90
CA GLU A 181 2.52 -10.80 2.50
C GLU A 181 1.50 -11.45 1.54
N TRP A 182 1.12 -12.70 1.79
CA TRP A 182 0.05 -13.36 1.04
C TRP A 182 -1.28 -12.63 1.17
N GLN A 183 -1.72 -12.33 2.40
CA GLN A 183 -2.96 -11.60 2.65
C GLN A 183 -2.93 -10.19 2.06
N GLN A 184 -1.80 -9.50 2.16
CA GLN A 184 -1.60 -8.20 1.55
C GLN A 184 -1.77 -8.26 0.02
N SER A 185 -1.19 -9.27 -0.63
CA SER A 185 -1.32 -9.49 -2.07
C SER A 185 -2.78 -9.72 -2.48
N LEU A 186 -3.51 -10.59 -1.77
CA LEU A 186 -4.93 -10.84 -2.03
C LEU A 186 -5.78 -9.56 -1.93
N ILE A 187 -5.51 -8.72 -0.94
CA ILE A 187 -6.21 -7.44 -0.79
C ILE A 187 -5.88 -6.51 -1.96
N MET A 188 -4.61 -6.40 -2.35
CA MET A 188 -4.19 -5.56 -3.47
C MET A 188 -4.82 -6.02 -4.79
N GLU A 189 -4.83 -7.32 -5.05
CA GLU A 189 -5.47 -7.94 -6.23
C GLU A 189 -6.97 -7.63 -6.27
N HIS A 190 -7.65 -7.75 -5.13
CA HIS A 190 -9.08 -7.40 -5.04
C HIS A 190 -9.33 -5.92 -5.33
N VAL A 191 -8.51 -5.02 -4.78
CA VAL A 191 -8.62 -3.57 -5.03
C VAL A 191 -8.45 -3.28 -6.53
N ILE A 192 -7.42 -3.85 -7.17
CA ILE A 192 -7.17 -3.67 -8.60
C ILE A 192 -8.31 -4.23 -9.44
N LYS A 193 -8.78 -5.44 -9.13
CA LYS A 193 -9.91 -6.07 -9.82
C LYS A 193 -11.17 -5.21 -9.72
N SER A 194 -11.47 -4.71 -8.54
CA SER A 194 -12.69 -3.93 -8.29
C SER A 194 -12.69 -2.55 -8.95
N MET A 195 -11.53 -1.97 -9.26
CA MET A 195 -11.47 -0.71 -10.04
C MET A 195 -12.25 -0.81 -11.35
N GLY A 196 -12.15 -1.95 -12.06
CA GLY A 196 -12.86 -2.18 -13.31
C GLY A 196 -14.38 -2.10 -13.17
N TRP A 197 -14.96 -2.49 -12.03
CA TRP A 197 -16.40 -2.37 -11.79
C TRP A 197 -16.89 -0.92 -11.73
N PHE A 198 -16.01 -0.02 -11.25
CA PHE A 198 -16.28 1.41 -11.13
C PHE A 198 -15.77 2.24 -12.30
N ASP A 199 -15.33 1.59 -13.39
CA ASP A 199 -14.71 2.22 -14.57
C ASP A 199 -13.52 3.11 -14.18
N LEU A 200 -12.71 2.65 -13.25
CA LEU A 200 -11.50 3.31 -12.79
C LEU A 200 -10.25 2.59 -13.30
N GLN A 201 -9.17 3.33 -13.49
CA GLN A 201 -7.87 2.79 -13.89
C GLN A 201 -6.76 3.34 -13.01
N LEU A 202 -5.69 2.54 -12.88
CA LEU A 202 -4.45 3.02 -12.30
C LEU A 202 -3.79 4.00 -13.26
N TYR A 203 -3.18 5.04 -12.69
CA TYR A 203 -2.32 5.92 -13.47
C TYR A 203 -1.16 5.12 -14.09
N GLN A 204 -0.90 5.41 -15.36
CA GLN A 204 0.25 4.89 -16.10
C GLN A 204 1.00 6.06 -16.71
N SER A 205 2.30 6.14 -16.47
CA SER A 205 3.13 7.10 -17.20
C SER A 205 3.09 6.78 -18.70
N PRO A 206 2.91 7.79 -19.57
CA PRO A 206 2.93 7.58 -21.02
C PRO A 206 4.21 6.83 -21.43
N SER A 207 4.06 5.71 -22.10
CA SER A 207 5.18 4.96 -22.64
C SER A 207 5.63 5.56 -24.00
N GLY A 208 6.84 5.25 -24.43
CA GLY A 208 7.29 5.62 -25.78
C GLY A 208 6.41 5.03 -26.88
N TYR A 209 5.70 3.93 -26.61
CA TYR A 209 4.72 3.31 -27.51
C TYR A 209 3.45 4.18 -27.63
N ASP A 210 2.96 4.74 -26.51
CA ASP A 210 1.80 5.63 -26.51
C ASP A 210 2.09 6.93 -27.23
N ALA A 211 3.32 7.49 -27.05
CA ALA A 211 3.77 8.67 -27.77
C ALA A 211 3.88 8.43 -29.29
N SER A 212 4.32 7.25 -29.72
CA SER A 212 4.37 6.91 -31.15
C SER A 212 2.98 6.71 -31.76
N ASN A 213 2.05 6.11 -31.01
CA ASN A 213 0.66 5.92 -31.45
C ASN A 213 -0.12 7.24 -31.50
N SER A 214 0.10 8.16 -30.56
CA SER A 214 -0.51 9.50 -30.60
C SER A 214 -0.04 10.31 -31.81
N ASN A 215 1.22 10.22 -32.18
CA ASN A 215 1.75 10.87 -33.39
C ASN A 215 1.16 10.27 -34.69
N VAL A 216 0.93 8.96 -34.72
CA VAL A 216 0.24 8.31 -35.87
C VAL A 216 -1.22 8.73 -35.94
N PHE A 217 -1.90 8.89 -34.81
CA PHE A 217 -3.29 9.35 -34.76
C PHE A 217 -3.43 10.81 -35.21
N LEU A 218 -2.55 11.69 -34.77
CA LEU A 218 -2.52 13.10 -35.21
C LEU A 218 -2.21 13.22 -36.70
N ALA A 219 -1.24 12.47 -37.21
CA ALA A 219 -0.92 12.46 -38.63
C ALA A 219 -2.07 11.94 -39.51
N SER A 220 -2.84 10.97 -39.07
CA SER A 220 -4.04 10.47 -39.75
C SER A 220 -5.18 11.50 -39.79
N HIS A 221 -5.38 12.23 -38.69
CA HIS A 221 -6.39 13.31 -38.64
C HIS A 221 -6.01 14.52 -39.50
N GLU A 222 -4.75 14.92 -39.56
CA GLU A 222 -4.29 15.97 -40.45
C GLU A 222 -4.44 15.57 -41.93
N ALA A 223 -4.15 14.31 -42.27
CA ALA A 223 -4.33 13.81 -43.64
C ALA A 223 -5.79 13.81 -44.08
N ASP A 224 -6.74 13.43 -43.18
CA ASP A 224 -8.18 13.47 -43.46
C ASP A 224 -8.72 14.90 -43.53
N TYR A 225 -8.20 15.83 -42.74
CA TYR A 225 -8.56 17.25 -42.81
C TYR A 225 -8.17 17.87 -44.16
N HIS A 226 -6.94 17.66 -44.61
CA HIS A 226 -6.46 18.15 -45.89
C HIS A 226 -7.14 17.47 -47.09
N LYS A 227 -7.61 16.25 -46.98
CA LYS A 227 -8.39 15.56 -48.00
C LYS A 227 -9.77 16.20 -48.17
N ASN A 228 -10.46 16.45 -47.03
CA ASN A 228 -11.76 17.12 -47.04
C ASN A 228 -11.71 18.56 -47.54
N GLU A 229 -10.63 19.29 -47.30
CA GLU A 229 -10.44 20.63 -47.79
C GLU A 229 -10.27 20.67 -49.34
N LYS A 230 -9.54 19.70 -49.92
CA LYS A 230 -9.37 19.56 -51.39
C LYS A 230 -10.70 19.15 -52.08
N ASP A 231 -11.48 18.28 -51.48
CA ASP A 231 -12.77 17.85 -52.00
C ASP A 231 -13.78 19.01 -51.98
N ASN A 232 -13.81 19.82 -50.94
CA ASN A 232 -14.65 21.01 -50.83
C ASN A 232 -14.21 22.16 -51.75
N ALA A 233 -12.94 22.23 -52.11
CA ALA A 233 -12.46 23.21 -53.08
C ALA A 233 -12.85 22.87 -54.52
N HIS A 234 -13.08 21.59 -54.83
CA HIS A 234 -13.58 21.15 -56.14
C HIS A 234 -15.07 21.41 -56.37
N VAL A 235 -15.86 21.41 -55.27
CA VAL A 235 -17.32 21.65 -55.36
C VAL A 235 -17.69 23.12 -55.53
N ARG A 236 -16.78 24.06 -55.28
CA ARG A 236 -17.00 25.53 -55.44
C ARG A 236 -16.64 26.09 -56.82
N LYS A 237 -16.35 25.24 -57.80
CA LYS A 237 -16.00 25.66 -59.18
C LYS A 237 -17.05 25.30 -60.24
N PHE A 238 -18.33 25.16 -59.84
CA PHE A 238 -19.45 25.06 -60.76
C PHE A 238 -20.52 26.09 -60.45
#